data_114b938da7387a780b0a576ae5e961e3
#
_entry.id   114b938da7387a780b0a576ae5e961e3
#
_cell.length_a   1.000
_cell.length_b   1.000
_cell.length_c   1.000
_cell.angle_alpha   90.00
_cell.angle_beta   90.00
_cell.angle_gamma   90.00
#
_symmetry.space_group_name_H-M   'P 1'
#
loop_
_entity.id
_entity.type
_entity.pdbx_description
1 polymer ?
#
loop_
_entity_poly.entity_id
_entity_poly.type
_entity_poly.pdbx_seq_one_letter_code
_entity_poly.pdbx_strand_id
1 'polypeptide(L)'
;MGKRILLLIFAIFCIVNVGYAQKCGTYDGSLEEDIQKYPDFYQSLESKNAELKLQNDKALEKMKNFKTEDGIKIIPVVVHVIHDLGNENISDASIQNAIDILNANINGQAANFLSQTPDIFAAVRGDAKLEFRLAKLDPRGEPTTGINRVRSSLTDQPDPRNAVK
;
A
#
# COMPACT_ATOMS: atom_id res chain seq x y z
N MET A 1 -50.87 27.53 -3.96
CA MET A 1 -49.64 28.01 -3.30
C MET A 1 -48.75 26.85 -2.80
N GLY A 2 -49.25 25.78 -2.24
CA GLY A 2 -48.46 24.68 -1.63
C GLY A 2 -47.49 23.95 -2.56
N LYS A 3 -47.85 23.67 -3.82
CA LYS A 3 -46.94 22.95 -4.76
C LYS A 3 -45.67 23.72 -5.12
N ARG A 4 -45.74 25.04 -5.19
CA ARG A 4 -44.54 25.88 -5.50
C ARG A 4 -43.57 25.98 -4.32
N ILE A 5 -44.13 25.98 -3.10
CA ILE A 5 -43.33 25.97 -1.86
C ILE A 5 -42.63 24.62 -1.69
N LEU A 6 -43.32 23.51 -1.99
CA LEU A 6 -42.74 22.16 -1.92
C LEU A 6 -41.60 21.97 -2.92
N LEU A 7 -41.70 22.51 -4.14
CA LEU A 7 -40.64 22.50 -5.14
C LEU A 7 -39.41 23.33 -4.73
N LEU A 8 -39.62 24.48 -4.08
CA LEU A 8 -38.52 25.30 -3.55
C LEU A 8 -37.79 24.60 -2.39
N ILE A 9 -38.52 23.94 -1.49
CA ILE A 9 -37.89 23.16 -0.41
C ILE A 9 -37.12 21.98 -0.96
N PHE A 10 -37.62 21.28 -1.98
CA PHE A 10 -36.90 20.19 -2.63
C PHE A 10 -35.63 20.66 -3.37
N ALA A 11 -35.72 21.82 -4.05
CA ALA A 11 -34.55 22.43 -4.71
C ALA A 11 -33.46 22.85 -3.71
N ILE A 12 -33.84 23.39 -2.55
CA ILE A 12 -32.91 23.75 -1.48
C ILE A 12 -32.26 22.49 -0.89
N PHE A 13 -33.01 21.39 -0.71
CA PHE A 13 -32.48 20.12 -0.20
C PHE A 13 -31.47 19.47 -1.16
N CYS A 14 -31.63 19.65 -2.48
CA CYS A 14 -30.67 19.15 -3.47
C CYS A 14 -29.33 19.94 -3.48
N ILE A 15 -29.32 21.19 -3.04
CA ILE A 15 -28.12 22.04 -3.05
C ILE A 15 -27.21 21.76 -1.82
N VAL A 16 -27.77 21.19 -0.74
CA VAL A 16 -27.04 20.96 0.54
C VAL A 16 -26.21 19.68 0.53
N ASN A 17 -26.35 18.80 -0.47
CA ASN A 17 -25.47 17.64 -0.61
C ASN A 17 -24.14 18.04 -1.29
N VAL A 18 -23.35 18.86 -0.61
CA VAL A 18 -21.94 19.01 -0.96
C VAL A 18 -21.25 17.71 -0.54
N GLY A 19 -21.10 16.79 -1.50
CA GLY A 19 -20.30 15.59 -1.30
C GLY A 19 -18.89 16.01 -0.96
N TYR A 20 -18.47 15.82 0.29
CA TYR A 20 -17.08 15.85 0.66
C TYR A 20 -16.41 14.63 -0.01
N ALA A 21 -15.86 14.82 -1.20
CA ALA A 21 -14.94 13.86 -1.75
C ALA A 21 -13.77 13.76 -0.76
N GLN A 22 -13.49 12.55 -0.25
CA GLN A 22 -12.30 12.31 0.55
C GLN A 22 -11.10 12.77 -0.28
N LYS A 23 -10.37 13.76 0.22
CA LYS A 23 -9.09 14.13 -0.37
C LYS A 23 -8.19 12.88 -0.32
N CYS A 24 -7.76 12.44 -1.48
CA CYS A 24 -6.75 11.39 -1.56
C CYS A 24 -5.53 11.92 -0.81
N GLY A 25 -5.11 11.24 0.29
CA GLY A 25 -4.03 11.70 1.18
C GLY A 25 -2.64 11.73 0.53
N THR A 26 -2.57 11.59 -0.80
CA THR A 26 -1.32 11.58 -1.56
C THR A 26 -0.86 12.98 -1.99
N TYR A 27 -1.75 13.98 -2.02
CA TYR A 27 -1.38 15.34 -2.44
C TYR A 27 -2.40 16.36 -1.89
N ASP A 28 -2.11 16.91 -0.73
CA ASP A 28 -2.95 17.94 -0.10
C ASP A 28 -2.22 19.29 0.09
N GLY A 29 -1.03 19.45 -0.51
CA GLY A 29 -0.18 20.62 -0.34
C GLY A 29 0.64 20.60 0.94
N SER A 30 0.49 19.58 1.79
CA SER A 30 1.22 19.48 3.06
C SER A 30 2.71 19.14 2.85
N LEU A 31 3.07 18.60 1.70
CA LEU A 31 4.47 18.27 1.41
C LEU A 31 5.34 19.52 1.34
N GLU A 32 4.85 20.58 0.71
CA GLU A 32 5.57 21.86 0.62
C GLU A 32 5.73 22.52 1.99
N GLU A 33 4.70 22.44 2.84
CA GLU A 33 4.77 22.92 4.23
C GLU A 33 5.76 22.09 5.05
N ASP A 34 5.74 20.77 4.90
CA ASP A 34 6.65 19.86 5.59
C ASP A 34 8.11 20.06 5.14
N ILE A 35 8.36 20.28 3.85
CA ILE A 35 9.70 20.58 3.31
C ILE A 35 10.23 21.88 3.93
N GLN A 36 9.39 22.91 4.06
CA GLN A 36 9.78 24.17 4.68
C GLN A 36 10.04 24.01 6.18
N LYS A 37 9.27 23.19 6.85
CA LYS A 37 9.36 22.97 8.30
C LYS A 37 10.53 22.08 8.69
N TYR A 38 10.89 21.12 7.84
CA TYR A 38 11.93 20.12 8.11
C TYR A 38 12.92 19.97 6.93
N PRO A 39 13.61 21.05 6.52
CA PRO A 39 14.46 21.05 5.32
C PRO A 39 15.59 20.01 5.40
N ASP A 40 16.24 19.87 6.55
CA ASP A 40 17.35 18.93 6.74
C ASP A 40 16.89 17.47 6.62
N PHE A 41 15.67 17.17 7.07
CA PHE A 41 15.10 15.84 6.93
C PHE A 41 14.87 15.49 5.44
N TYR A 42 14.28 16.40 4.67
CA TYR A 42 14.01 16.17 3.26
C TYR A 42 15.27 16.12 2.43
N GLN A 43 16.27 16.92 2.72
CA GLN A 43 17.58 16.84 2.09
C GLN A 43 18.27 15.49 2.37
N SER A 44 18.20 15.02 3.62
CA SER A 44 18.69 13.69 4.00
C SER A 44 17.92 12.57 3.28
N LEU A 45 16.61 12.72 3.11
CA LEU A 45 15.76 11.76 2.41
C LEU A 45 16.11 11.70 0.90
N GLU A 46 16.32 12.84 0.25
CA GLU A 46 16.74 12.90 -1.15
C GLU A 46 18.10 12.20 -1.37
N SER A 47 19.07 12.46 -0.49
CA SER A 47 20.38 11.83 -0.58
C SER A 47 20.31 10.31 -0.41
N LYS A 48 19.49 9.82 0.55
CA LYS A 48 19.22 8.40 0.75
C LYS A 48 18.48 7.77 -0.44
N ASN A 49 17.51 8.48 -1.00
CA ASN A 49 16.79 8.00 -2.19
C ASN A 49 17.70 7.88 -3.40
N ALA A 50 18.63 8.81 -3.59
CA ALA A 50 19.64 8.73 -4.65
C ALA A 50 20.57 7.52 -4.47
N GLU A 51 21.01 7.26 -3.25
CA GLU A 51 21.83 6.10 -2.91
C GLU A 51 21.06 4.79 -3.14
N LEU A 52 19.80 4.71 -2.65
CA LEU A 52 18.92 3.56 -2.86
C LEU A 52 18.65 3.31 -4.34
N LYS A 53 18.46 4.36 -5.13
CA LYS A 53 18.28 4.23 -6.59
C LYS A 53 19.52 3.60 -7.23
N LEU A 54 20.72 4.06 -6.87
CA LEU A 54 21.96 3.48 -7.38
C LEU A 54 22.13 2.01 -6.96
N GLN A 55 21.75 1.66 -5.72
CA GLN A 55 21.79 0.27 -5.24
C GLN A 55 20.75 -0.59 -5.98
N ASN A 56 19.56 -0.07 -6.21
CA ASN A 56 18.52 -0.75 -6.97
C ASN A 56 18.93 -0.98 -8.43
N ASP A 57 19.54 -0.01 -9.08
CA ASP A 57 20.02 -0.16 -10.47
C ASP A 57 21.07 -1.27 -10.56
N LYS A 58 22.01 -1.32 -9.60
CA LYS A 58 23.00 -2.42 -9.50
C LYS A 58 22.35 -3.77 -9.21
N ALA A 59 21.30 -3.80 -8.37
CA ALA A 59 20.55 -5.01 -8.08
C ALA A 59 19.77 -5.50 -9.30
N LEU A 60 19.12 -4.60 -10.04
CA LEU A 60 18.41 -4.91 -11.27
C LEU A 60 19.32 -5.50 -12.35
N GLU A 61 20.55 -4.97 -12.48
CA GLU A 61 21.56 -5.55 -13.38
C GLU A 61 21.89 -7.00 -13.00
N LYS A 62 22.07 -7.26 -11.70
CA LYS A 62 22.30 -8.63 -11.20
C LYS A 62 21.08 -9.52 -11.42
N MET A 63 19.86 -8.99 -11.23
CA MET A 63 18.60 -9.73 -11.38
C MET A 63 18.28 -10.08 -12.85
N LYS A 64 18.82 -9.39 -13.84
CA LYS A 64 18.67 -9.79 -15.26
C LYS A 64 19.14 -11.22 -15.53
N ASN A 65 20.04 -11.74 -14.70
CA ASN A 65 20.59 -13.08 -14.80
C ASN A 65 19.88 -14.11 -13.89
N PHE A 66 18.96 -13.66 -13.03
CA PHE A 66 18.17 -14.56 -12.18
C PHE A 66 16.95 -15.05 -12.97
N LYS A 67 17.10 -16.17 -13.65
CA LYS A 67 15.96 -16.96 -14.13
C LYS A 67 15.51 -17.84 -12.95
N THR A 68 14.34 -17.59 -12.41
CA THR A 68 13.65 -18.61 -11.61
C THR A 68 13.24 -19.74 -12.56
N GLU A 69 13.32 -20.98 -12.12
CA GLU A 69 13.09 -22.16 -12.99
C GLU A 69 11.72 -22.13 -13.72
N ASP A 70 10.70 -21.44 -13.14
CA ASP A 70 9.34 -21.34 -13.68
C ASP A 70 8.97 -19.96 -14.23
N GLY A 71 9.93 -19.05 -14.37
CA GLY A 71 9.68 -17.68 -14.84
C GLY A 71 8.94 -16.79 -13.82
N ILE A 72 8.67 -17.28 -12.60
CA ILE A 72 8.05 -16.51 -11.51
C ILE A 72 9.11 -15.61 -10.86
N LYS A 73 8.79 -14.33 -10.72
CA LYS A 73 9.65 -13.35 -10.03
C LYS A 73 9.24 -13.26 -8.56
N ILE A 74 10.15 -13.59 -7.66
CA ILE A 74 9.92 -13.50 -6.22
C ILE A 74 10.27 -12.10 -5.71
N ILE A 75 9.33 -11.48 -5.02
CA ILE A 75 9.48 -10.17 -4.39
C ILE A 75 9.48 -10.39 -2.87
N PRO A 76 10.64 -10.22 -2.21
CA PRO A 76 10.70 -10.30 -0.75
C PRO A 76 10.03 -9.06 -0.15
N VAL A 77 9.18 -9.29 0.86
CA VAL A 77 8.46 -8.22 1.58
C VAL A 77 8.77 -8.29 3.06
N VAL A 78 8.80 -7.12 3.70
CA VAL A 78 8.84 -6.98 5.15
C VAL A 78 7.55 -6.31 5.59
N VAL A 79 6.85 -6.91 6.54
CA VAL A 79 5.60 -6.37 7.08
C VAL A 79 5.91 -5.69 8.41
N HIS A 80 5.59 -4.42 8.51
CA HIS A 80 5.69 -3.65 9.74
C HIS A 80 4.33 -3.63 10.43
N VAL A 81 4.24 -4.20 11.63
CA VAL A 81 3.05 -4.18 12.48
C VAL A 81 3.27 -3.16 13.59
N ILE A 82 2.57 -2.05 13.51
CA ILE A 82 2.61 -1.01 14.55
C ILE A 82 1.40 -1.24 15.44
N HIS A 83 1.62 -1.36 16.75
CA HIS A 83 0.56 -1.73 17.69
C HIS A 83 0.80 -1.14 19.08
N ASP A 84 -0.24 -1.04 19.89
CA ASP A 84 -0.13 -0.78 21.33
C ASP A 84 -0.79 -1.89 22.16
N LEU A 85 -0.55 -3.15 21.75
CA LEU A 85 -1.04 -4.38 22.37
C LEU A 85 -2.56 -4.62 22.20
N GLY A 86 -3.24 -3.87 21.32
CA GLY A 86 -4.63 -4.04 20.96
C GLY A 86 -4.85 -4.99 19.77
N ASN A 87 -6.02 -4.89 19.14
CA ASN A 87 -6.42 -5.71 17.99
C ASN A 87 -5.59 -5.45 16.73
N GLU A 88 -4.90 -4.32 16.66
CA GLU A 88 -3.97 -3.95 15.59
C GLU A 88 -2.70 -4.82 15.58
N ASN A 89 -2.42 -5.52 16.68
CA ASN A 89 -1.34 -6.49 16.75
C ASN A 89 -1.76 -7.82 16.09
N ILE A 90 -2.00 -7.75 14.79
CA ILE A 90 -2.46 -8.89 14.00
C ILE A 90 -1.48 -10.06 14.04
N SER A 91 -2.00 -11.29 13.98
CA SER A 91 -1.19 -12.50 14.04
C SER A 91 -0.34 -12.71 12.79
N ASP A 92 0.75 -13.48 12.91
CA ASP A 92 1.58 -13.89 11.76
C ASP A 92 0.75 -14.70 10.75
N ALA A 93 -0.19 -15.51 11.22
CA ALA A 93 -1.12 -16.24 10.36
C ALA A 93 -2.00 -15.31 9.53
N SER A 94 -2.48 -14.20 10.11
CA SER A 94 -3.26 -13.19 9.37
C SER A 94 -2.42 -12.49 8.32
N ILE A 95 -1.15 -12.21 8.62
CA ILE A 95 -0.19 -11.61 7.68
C ILE A 95 0.07 -12.59 6.52
N GLN A 96 0.35 -13.85 6.81
CA GLN A 96 0.59 -14.87 5.78
C GLN A 96 -0.64 -15.03 4.89
N ASN A 97 -1.84 -15.11 5.47
CA ASN A 97 -3.08 -15.20 4.71
C ASN A 97 -3.29 -13.99 3.78
N ALA A 98 -2.95 -12.80 4.22
CA ALA A 98 -3.02 -11.60 3.37
C ALA A 98 -2.05 -11.67 2.18
N ILE A 99 -0.83 -12.19 2.39
CA ILE A 99 0.14 -12.43 1.31
C ILE A 99 -0.34 -13.49 0.35
N ASP A 100 -0.95 -14.58 0.84
CA ASP A 100 -1.49 -15.65 0.01
C ASP A 100 -2.65 -15.14 -0.86
N ILE A 101 -3.55 -14.35 -0.30
CA ILE A 101 -4.63 -13.67 -1.03
C ILE A 101 -4.06 -12.71 -2.09
N LEU A 102 -3.05 -11.93 -1.75
CA LEU A 102 -2.39 -11.01 -2.68
C LEU A 102 -1.79 -11.78 -3.87
N ASN A 103 -1.08 -12.88 -3.59
CA ASN A 103 -0.49 -13.73 -4.63
C ASN A 103 -1.56 -14.34 -5.53
N ALA A 104 -2.66 -14.84 -4.95
CA ALA A 104 -3.78 -15.38 -5.72
C ALA A 104 -4.43 -14.33 -6.62
N ASN A 105 -4.63 -13.11 -6.11
CA ASN A 105 -5.24 -12.02 -6.87
C ASN A 105 -4.34 -11.55 -8.03
N ILE A 106 -3.05 -11.35 -7.78
CA ILE A 106 -2.11 -10.81 -8.79
C ILE A 106 -1.88 -11.79 -9.94
N ASN A 107 -1.96 -13.09 -9.66
CA ASN A 107 -1.78 -14.14 -10.66
C ASN A 107 -3.12 -14.62 -11.26
N GLY A 108 -4.22 -13.94 -10.98
CA GLY A 108 -5.54 -14.27 -11.52
C GLY A 108 -6.09 -15.62 -11.02
N GLN A 109 -5.64 -16.09 -9.86
CA GLN A 109 -6.00 -17.38 -9.26
C GLN A 109 -7.07 -17.24 -8.17
N ALA A 110 -7.49 -16.03 -7.83
CA ALA A 110 -8.53 -15.80 -6.84
C ALA A 110 -9.86 -16.43 -7.31
N ALA A 111 -10.56 -17.11 -6.41
CA ALA A 111 -11.77 -17.87 -6.74
C ALA A 111 -12.87 -17.01 -7.40
N ASN A 112 -12.97 -15.74 -7.06
CA ASN A 112 -13.92 -14.79 -7.63
C ASN A 112 -13.43 -14.13 -8.93
N PHE A 113 -12.13 -14.20 -9.25
CA PHE A 113 -11.58 -13.55 -10.43
C PHE A 113 -12.19 -14.12 -11.72
N LEU A 114 -12.26 -15.44 -11.83
CA LEU A 114 -12.81 -16.10 -13.00
C LEU A 114 -14.32 -15.92 -13.12
N SER A 115 -15.06 -15.92 -11.99
CA SER A 115 -16.51 -15.82 -11.98
C SER A 115 -17.03 -14.38 -12.14
N GLN A 116 -16.24 -13.38 -11.75
CA GLN A 116 -16.63 -11.97 -11.80
C GLN A 116 -16.07 -11.23 -13.03
N THR A 117 -15.07 -11.79 -13.70
CA THR A 117 -14.52 -11.18 -14.90
C THR A 117 -15.37 -11.55 -16.11
N PRO A 118 -16.00 -10.59 -16.81
CA PRO A 118 -16.79 -10.85 -18.00
C PRO A 118 -15.98 -11.60 -19.07
N ASP A 119 -16.65 -12.49 -19.79
CA ASP A 119 -16.01 -13.36 -20.80
C ASP A 119 -15.31 -12.58 -21.92
N ILE A 120 -15.76 -11.37 -22.24
CA ILE A 120 -15.13 -10.49 -23.22
C ILE A 120 -13.65 -10.21 -22.87
N PHE A 121 -13.27 -10.26 -21.59
CA PHE A 121 -11.90 -10.06 -21.13
C PHE A 121 -11.11 -11.35 -20.96
N ALA A 122 -11.70 -12.51 -21.25
CA ALA A 122 -11.05 -13.81 -21.06
C ALA A 122 -9.72 -13.92 -21.82
N ALA A 123 -9.67 -13.38 -23.07
CA ALA A 123 -8.49 -13.42 -23.92
C ALA A 123 -7.34 -12.50 -23.46
N VAL A 124 -7.62 -11.53 -22.61
CA VAL A 124 -6.63 -10.55 -22.10
C VAL A 124 -6.35 -10.70 -20.60
N ARG A 125 -6.86 -11.76 -20.00
CA ARG A 125 -6.53 -12.12 -18.62
C ARG A 125 -5.04 -12.40 -18.52
N GLY A 126 -4.37 -11.70 -17.60
CA GLY A 126 -2.95 -11.85 -17.37
C GLY A 126 -2.65 -12.64 -16.11
N ASP A 127 -1.53 -13.35 -16.15
CA ASP A 127 -0.81 -13.89 -15.00
C ASP A 127 0.47 -13.05 -14.88
N ALA A 128 0.60 -12.31 -13.75
CA ALA A 128 1.74 -11.43 -13.55
C ALA A 128 3.06 -12.19 -13.32
N LYS A 129 2.97 -13.50 -13.00
CA LYS A 129 4.12 -14.34 -12.63
C LYS A 129 4.99 -13.70 -11.55
N LEU A 130 4.32 -13.10 -10.57
CA LEU A 130 4.92 -12.49 -9.40
C LEU A 130 4.53 -13.29 -8.16
N GLU A 131 5.46 -13.43 -7.24
CA GLU A 131 5.20 -14.02 -5.93
C GLU A 131 5.78 -13.15 -4.84
N PHE A 132 4.94 -12.70 -3.92
CA PHE A 132 5.35 -12.01 -2.72
C PHE A 132 5.62 -13.05 -1.62
N ARG A 133 6.79 -12.96 -1.01
CA ARG A 133 7.19 -13.82 0.13
C ARG A 133 7.74 -12.97 1.26
N LEU A 134 7.49 -13.37 2.50
CA LEU A 134 8.16 -12.76 3.64
C LEU A 134 9.67 -12.91 3.49
N ALA A 135 10.40 -11.82 3.71
CA ALA A 135 11.86 -11.81 3.65
C ALA A 135 12.45 -12.80 4.66
N LYS A 136 13.46 -13.55 4.25
CA LYS A 136 14.17 -14.52 5.10
C LYS A 136 15.50 -13.98 5.62
N LEU A 137 16.02 -12.93 4.99
CA LEU A 137 17.24 -12.25 5.38
C LEU A 137 16.97 -10.75 5.53
N ASP A 138 17.60 -10.14 6.52
CA ASP A 138 17.63 -8.70 6.70
C ASP A 138 18.65 -8.03 5.75
N PRO A 139 18.76 -6.69 5.69
CA PRO A 139 19.72 -5.99 4.84
C PRO A 139 21.21 -6.31 5.15
N ARG A 140 21.48 -6.89 6.32
CA ARG A 140 22.83 -7.32 6.72
C ARG A 140 23.11 -8.78 6.38
N GLY A 141 22.09 -9.51 5.89
CA GLY A 141 22.17 -10.92 5.59
C GLY A 141 21.86 -11.85 6.76
N GLU A 142 21.37 -11.31 7.88
CA GLU A 142 20.97 -12.10 9.04
C GLU A 142 19.54 -12.66 8.87
N PRO A 143 19.25 -13.85 9.43
CA PRO A 143 17.93 -14.46 9.36
C PRO A 143 16.83 -13.56 9.96
N THR A 144 15.69 -13.45 9.25
CA THR A 144 14.52 -12.72 9.73
C THR A 144 13.23 -13.48 9.42
N THR A 145 12.18 -13.19 10.19
CA THR A 145 10.81 -13.67 9.89
C THR A 145 10.14 -12.88 8.79
N GLY A 146 10.69 -11.71 8.41
CA GLY A 146 10.03 -10.76 7.51
C GLY A 146 8.89 -9.98 8.18
N ILE A 147 8.68 -10.11 9.48
CA ILE A 147 7.67 -9.38 10.25
C ILE A 147 8.37 -8.58 11.34
N ASN A 148 8.23 -7.26 11.28
CA ASN A 148 8.76 -6.34 12.27
C ASN A 148 7.62 -5.75 13.08
N ARG A 149 7.62 -5.99 14.40
CA ARG A 149 6.60 -5.50 15.32
C ARG A 149 7.14 -4.32 16.12
N VAL A 150 6.45 -3.20 16.03
CA VAL A 150 6.85 -1.96 16.72
C VAL A 150 5.71 -1.52 17.63
N ARG A 151 5.99 -1.45 18.93
CA ARG A 151 5.03 -0.90 19.88
C ARG A 151 5.07 0.62 19.83
N SER A 152 3.90 1.23 19.64
CA SER A 152 3.74 2.68 19.61
C SER A 152 2.33 3.05 20.07
N SER A 153 2.22 4.01 20.98
CA SER A 153 0.94 4.60 21.38
C SER A 153 0.34 5.52 20.30
N LEU A 154 1.04 5.71 19.19
CA LEU A 154 0.59 6.53 18.06
C LEU A 154 -0.23 5.74 17.03
N THR A 155 -0.48 4.45 17.29
CA THR A 155 -1.14 3.56 16.35
C THR A 155 -2.57 4.00 15.97
N ASP A 156 -3.28 4.66 16.89
CA ASP A 156 -4.67 5.13 16.71
C ASP A 156 -4.79 6.65 16.47
N GLN A 157 -3.70 7.33 16.18
CA GLN A 157 -3.73 8.78 15.98
C GLN A 157 -4.37 9.14 14.63
N PRO A 158 -5.35 10.07 14.60
CA PRO A 158 -6.08 10.43 13.38
C PRO A 158 -5.24 11.24 12.37
N ASP A 159 -4.11 11.79 12.79
CA ASP A 159 -3.14 12.46 11.90
C ASP A 159 -1.74 11.89 12.11
N PRO A 160 -1.45 10.74 11.52
CA PRO A 160 -0.16 10.09 11.68
C PRO A 160 0.94 10.67 10.80
N ARG A 161 0.83 11.91 10.32
CA ARG A 161 1.86 12.50 9.45
C ARG A 161 3.24 12.33 10.08
N ASN A 162 3.99 11.34 9.63
CA ASN A 162 5.34 10.99 10.06
C ASN A 162 5.52 10.60 11.54
N ALA A 163 4.45 10.45 12.32
CA ALA A 163 4.57 10.12 13.75
C ALA A 163 4.95 8.65 13.98
N VAL A 164 4.66 7.77 13.02
CA VAL A 164 4.94 6.31 13.07
C VAL A 164 5.88 5.82 11.96
N LYS A 165 6.50 6.75 11.23
CA LYS A 165 7.48 6.40 10.18
C LYS A 165 8.88 6.32 10.69
#